data_fd85f6738104a9f2b9ce4c4aedd1e3c4
#
_entry.id   fd85f6738104a9f2b9ce4c4aedd1e3c4
#
_cell.length_a   1.000
_cell.length_b   1.000
_cell.length_c   1.000
_cell.angle_alpha   90.00
_cell.angle_beta   90.00
_cell.angle_gamma   90.00
#
_symmetry.space_group_name_H-M   'P 1'
#
loop_
_entity.id
_entity.type
_entity.pdbx_description
1 polymer ?
#
loop_
_entity_poly.entity_id
_entity_poly.type
_entity_poly.pdbx_seq_one_letter_code
_entity_poly.pdbx_strand_id
1 'polypeptide(L)'
;MKNILISLSGNCSTNQNLKNIEFTEIIGVDGGTKHLFDRSINPDVVLGDLDSIDTLLLERIKSMNINFVHYEVNKDKTDFELSLDSIEKPSEKNIFLIGGEEGEVDHLFSIFSLVTNFEYAENLTWFYQEKTILFRKN
;
A
#
# COMPACT_ATOMS: atom_id res chain seq x y z
N MET A 1 5.14 -7.60 17.28
CA MET A 1 5.65 -6.70 16.23
C MET A 1 4.56 -5.70 15.85
N LYS A 2 4.96 -4.52 15.44
CA LYS A 2 4.01 -3.50 14.98
C LYS A 2 3.52 -3.82 13.57
N ASN A 3 2.28 -3.44 13.28
CA ASN A 3 1.63 -3.73 12.01
C ASN A 3 1.53 -2.47 11.16
N ILE A 4 1.93 -2.57 9.91
CA ILE A 4 1.85 -1.51 8.91
C ILE A 4 0.87 -1.96 7.82
N LEU A 5 -0.01 -1.08 7.38
CA LEU A 5 -0.89 -1.33 6.26
C LEU A 5 -0.48 -0.45 5.08
N ILE A 6 -0.32 -1.06 3.90
CA ILE A 6 -0.08 -0.35 2.65
C ILE A 6 -1.23 -0.67 1.70
N SER A 7 -1.89 0.36 1.20
CA SER A 7 -2.96 0.22 0.21
C SER A 7 -2.46 0.67 -1.16
N LEU A 8 -2.41 -0.27 -2.09
CA LEU A 8 -1.93 -0.04 -3.46
C LEU A 8 -3.07 0.38 -4.38
N SER A 9 -2.73 1.12 -5.43
CA SER A 9 -3.68 1.43 -6.50
C SER A 9 -4.09 0.16 -7.27
N GLY A 10 -5.06 0.29 -8.15
CA GLY A 10 -5.66 -0.84 -8.87
C GLY A 10 -6.89 -1.34 -8.15
N ASN A 11 -7.33 -2.55 -8.47
CA ASN A 11 -8.52 -3.12 -7.85
C ASN A 11 -8.24 -3.60 -6.42
N CYS A 12 -9.26 -3.51 -5.58
CA CYS A 12 -9.19 -4.00 -4.21
C CYS A 12 -10.56 -4.55 -3.83
N SER A 13 -10.71 -5.87 -3.94
CA SER A 13 -11.97 -6.56 -3.66
C SER A 13 -11.94 -7.35 -2.36
N THR A 14 -10.82 -7.33 -1.64
CA THR A 14 -10.72 -8.08 -0.38
C THR A 14 -11.80 -7.67 0.61
N ASN A 15 -12.40 -8.66 1.26
CA ASN A 15 -13.38 -8.48 2.32
C ASN A 15 -12.78 -8.71 3.71
N GLN A 16 -11.47 -8.79 3.80
CA GLN A 16 -10.77 -8.96 5.08
C GLN A 16 -11.15 -7.83 6.03
N ASN A 17 -11.51 -8.19 7.25
CA ASN A 17 -11.84 -7.19 8.27
C ASN A 17 -10.56 -6.57 8.84
N LEU A 18 -10.11 -5.50 8.21
CA LEU A 18 -8.88 -4.80 8.60
C LEU A 18 -8.99 -4.10 9.95
N LYS A 19 -10.20 -3.80 10.40
CA LYS A 19 -10.42 -3.13 11.69
C LYS A 19 -10.12 -4.04 12.88
N ASN A 20 -10.02 -5.35 12.66
CA ASN A 20 -9.61 -6.29 13.71
C ASN A 20 -8.08 -6.34 13.88
N ILE A 21 -7.34 -5.69 13.01
CA ILE A 21 -5.88 -5.60 13.08
C ILE A 21 -5.53 -4.20 13.57
N GLU A 22 -4.69 -4.12 14.58
CA GLU A 22 -4.23 -2.85 15.10
C GLU A 22 -2.99 -2.39 14.33
N PHE A 23 -3.16 -1.37 13.50
CA PHE A 23 -2.07 -0.80 12.70
C PHE A 23 -1.45 0.41 13.41
N THR A 24 -0.12 0.47 13.42
CA THR A 24 0.61 1.63 13.95
C THR A 24 0.87 2.67 12.86
N GLU A 25 0.82 2.28 11.60
CA GLU A 25 0.96 3.18 10.47
C GLU A 25 0.14 2.65 9.29
N ILE A 26 -0.56 3.54 8.60
CA ILE A 26 -1.39 3.24 7.45
C ILE A 26 -0.97 4.15 6.31
N ILE A 27 -0.54 3.54 5.20
CA ILE A 27 0.01 4.23 4.04
C ILE A 27 -0.91 4.01 2.84
N GLY A 28 -1.41 5.10 2.26
CA GLY A 28 -2.10 5.05 0.99
C GLY A 28 -1.12 5.38 -0.14
N VAL A 29 -1.13 4.59 -1.20
CA VAL A 29 -0.27 4.78 -2.37
C VAL A 29 -1.14 5.16 -3.56
N ASP A 30 -1.01 6.38 -4.05
CA ASP A 30 -1.83 6.91 -5.16
C ASP A 30 -3.34 6.66 -4.96
N GLY A 31 -4.00 6.11 -5.96
CA GLY A 31 -5.41 5.74 -5.90
C GLY A 31 -5.76 4.67 -4.86
N GLY A 32 -4.77 3.99 -4.31
CA GLY A 32 -4.96 3.05 -3.21
C GLY A 32 -5.53 3.71 -1.95
N THR A 33 -5.37 5.02 -1.83
CA THR A 33 -5.97 5.79 -0.73
C THR A 33 -7.48 5.69 -0.73
N LYS A 34 -8.12 5.62 -1.90
CA LYS A 34 -9.57 5.46 -2.02
C LYS A 34 -10.04 4.16 -1.38
N HIS A 35 -9.28 3.08 -1.52
CA HIS A 35 -9.63 1.79 -0.91
C HIS A 35 -9.73 1.88 0.61
N LEU A 36 -8.88 2.69 1.22
CA LEU A 36 -8.93 2.94 2.65
C LEU A 36 -10.18 3.72 3.04
N PHE A 37 -10.47 4.79 2.34
CA PHE A 37 -11.66 5.61 2.60
C PHE A 37 -12.95 4.81 2.41
N ASP A 38 -13.01 3.96 1.38
CA ASP A 38 -14.16 3.09 1.13
C ASP A 38 -14.42 2.12 2.29
N ARG A 39 -13.40 1.84 3.08
CA ARG A 39 -13.46 0.97 4.27
C ARG A 39 -13.50 1.74 5.58
N SER A 40 -13.69 3.06 5.51
CA SER A 40 -13.69 3.95 6.67
C SER A 40 -12.39 3.89 7.47
N ILE A 41 -11.28 3.75 6.77
CA ILE A 41 -9.93 3.77 7.33
C ILE A 41 -9.23 5.04 6.88
N ASN A 42 -8.67 5.79 7.83
CA ASN A 42 -7.92 7.00 7.52
C ASN A 42 -6.44 6.69 7.46
N PRO A 43 -5.76 7.02 6.35
CA PRO A 43 -4.31 6.86 6.27
C PRO A 43 -3.59 7.89 7.13
N ASP A 44 -2.40 7.52 7.60
CA ASP A 44 -1.50 8.44 8.28
C ASP A 44 -0.68 9.23 7.26
N VAL A 45 -0.34 8.60 6.15
CA VAL A 45 0.43 9.23 5.08
C VAL A 45 -0.08 8.73 3.73
N VAL A 46 -0.06 9.61 2.73
CA VAL A 46 -0.34 9.27 1.34
C VAL A 46 0.89 9.57 0.51
N LEU A 47 1.34 8.58 -0.23
CA LEU A 47 2.46 8.70 -1.16
C LEU A 47 1.92 8.73 -2.58
N GLY A 48 2.48 9.55 -3.43
CA GLY A 48 2.10 9.49 -4.83
C GLY A 48 2.44 10.73 -5.64
N ASP A 49 1.92 10.71 -6.85
CA ASP A 49 2.04 11.75 -7.83
C ASP A 49 0.72 12.54 -7.87
N LEU A 50 0.82 13.86 -7.78
CA LEU A 50 -0.36 14.74 -7.84
C LEU A 50 -1.17 14.56 -9.12
N ASP A 51 -0.52 14.19 -10.23
CA ASP A 51 -1.18 14.03 -11.52
C ASP A 51 -1.99 12.73 -11.63
N SER A 52 -1.67 11.71 -10.83
CA SER A 52 -2.33 10.41 -10.87
C SER A 52 -3.46 10.26 -9.85
N ILE A 53 -3.58 11.19 -8.91
CA ILE A 53 -4.63 11.18 -7.89
C ILE A 53 -5.81 12.03 -8.36
N ASP A 54 -7.01 11.46 -8.26
CA ASP A 54 -8.26 12.15 -8.54
C ASP A 54 -8.38 13.44 -7.73
N THR A 55 -8.85 14.52 -8.35
CA THR A 55 -8.97 15.84 -7.71
C THR A 55 -9.83 15.79 -6.45
N LEU A 56 -10.95 15.07 -6.46
CA LEU A 56 -11.82 14.95 -5.30
C LEU A 56 -11.13 14.21 -4.16
N LEU A 57 -10.39 13.17 -4.50
CA LEU A 57 -9.61 12.41 -3.53
C LEU A 57 -8.52 13.29 -2.90
N LEU A 58 -7.84 14.07 -3.72
CA LEU A 58 -6.78 14.99 -3.26
C LEU A 58 -7.36 16.05 -2.32
N GLU A 59 -8.51 16.63 -2.65
CA GLU A 59 -9.18 17.59 -1.79
C GLU A 59 -9.54 16.99 -0.43
N ARG A 60 -10.03 15.75 -0.44
CA ARG A 60 -10.35 15.03 0.80
C ARG A 60 -9.11 14.80 1.66
N ILE A 61 -8.02 14.37 1.05
CA ILE A 61 -6.74 14.18 1.74
C ILE A 61 -6.30 15.49 2.41
N LYS A 62 -6.36 16.60 1.68
CA LYS A 62 -5.98 17.92 2.22
C LYS A 62 -6.90 18.36 3.35
N SER A 63 -8.21 18.14 3.22
CA SER A 63 -9.18 18.55 4.23
C SER A 63 -9.02 17.81 5.56
N MET A 64 -8.46 16.62 5.53
CA MET A 64 -8.26 15.77 6.70
C MET A 64 -6.88 15.96 7.36
N ASN A 65 -6.07 16.87 6.83
CA ASN A 65 -4.69 17.11 7.31
C ASN A 65 -3.81 15.85 7.29
N ILE A 66 -4.05 14.97 6.32
CA ILE A 66 -3.24 13.77 6.11
C ILE A 66 -1.92 14.20 5.49
N ASN A 67 -0.81 13.66 5.98
CA ASN A 67 0.51 13.93 5.42
C ASN A 67 0.61 13.38 4.00
N PHE A 68 0.83 14.26 3.03
CA PHE A 68 1.00 13.89 1.63
C PHE A 68 2.46 14.04 1.23
N VAL A 69 3.07 12.94 0.78
CA VAL A 69 4.44 12.92 0.29
C VAL A 69 4.40 12.77 -1.22
N HIS A 70 4.77 13.83 -1.91
CA HIS A 70 4.79 13.88 -3.37
C HIS A 70 6.12 13.34 -3.90
N TYR A 71 6.04 12.46 -4.89
CA TYR A 71 7.20 11.98 -5.63
C TYR A 71 7.11 12.40 -7.09
N GLU A 72 8.22 12.83 -7.66
CA GLU A 72 8.28 13.20 -9.07
C GLU A 72 8.20 11.98 -9.98
N VAL A 73 7.54 12.16 -11.15
CA VAL A 73 7.24 11.10 -12.12
C VAL A 73 8.49 10.40 -12.68
N ASN A 74 9.65 11.04 -12.63
CA ASN A 74 10.88 10.58 -13.29
C ASN A 74 11.82 9.78 -12.38
N LYS A 75 11.31 9.18 -11.30
CA LYS A 75 12.15 8.38 -10.42
C LYS A 75 12.22 6.94 -10.91
N ASP A 76 13.37 6.32 -10.69
CA ASP A 76 13.63 4.92 -11.04
C ASP A 76 12.80 3.93 -10.20
N LYS A 77 12.17 4.40 -9.13
CA LYS A 77 11.39 3.58 -8.21
C LYS A 77 9.89 3.84 -8.33
N THR A 78 9.09 2.79 -8.21
CA THR A 78 7.64 2.91 -8.12
C THR A 78 7.22 3.46 -6.75
N ASP A 79 6.00 4.01 -6.64
CA ASP A 79 5.48 4.49 -5.36
C ASP A 79 5.38 3.36 -4.33
N PHE A 80 5.08 2.15 -4.77
CA PHE A 80 5.06 0.99 -3.89
C PHE A 80 6.46 0.71 -3.33
N GLU A 81 7.49 0.70 -4.19
CA GLU A 81 8.87 0.52 -3.75
C GLU A 81 9.29 1.59 -2.75
N LEU A 82 8.93 2.85 -3.03
CA LEU A 82 9.19 3.96 -2.13
C LEU A 82 8.47 3.79 -0.80
N SER A 83 7.24 3.26 -0.80
CA SER A 83 6.51 2.99 0.43
C SER A 83 7.19 1.92 1.29
N LEU A 84 7.72 0.87 0.67
CA LEU A 84 8.48 -0.16 1.39
C LEU A 84 9.77 0.42 1.96
N ASP A 85 10.46 1.24 1.17
CA ASP A 85 11.71 1.89 1.61
C ASP A 85 11.49 2.86 2.78
N SER A 86 10.30 3.41 2.91
CA SER A 86 9.96 4.36 3.98
C SER A 86 9.74 3.69 5.35
N ILE A 87 9.60 2.39 5.39
CA ILE A 87 9.34 1.67 6.64
C ILE A 87 10.62 1.61 7.47
N GLU A 88 10.55 2.17 8.67
CA GLU A 88 11.65 2.08 9.61
C GLU A 88 11.69 0.69 10.26
N LYS A 89 12.87 0.10 10.35
CA LYS A 89 13.09 -1.20 10.98
C LYS A 89 12.10 -2.27 10.47
N PRO A 90 12.11 -2.56 9.16
CA PRO A 90 11.14 -3.51 8.59
C PRO A 90 11.25 -4.91 9.17
N SER A 91 12.41 -5.28 9.73
CA SER A 91 12.58 -6.57 10.44
C SER A 91 11.67 -6.69 11.68
N GLU A 92 11.22 -5.57 12.22
CA GLU A 92 10.38 -5.50 13.42
C GLU A 92 8.91 -5.21 13.08
N LYS A 93 8.52 -5.29 11.81
CA LYS A 93 7.19 -4.95 11.35
C LYS A 93 6.52 -6.12 10.64
N ASN A 94 5.21 -6.24 10.84
CA ASN A 94 4.34 -7.01 9.95
C ASN A 94 3.77 -6.03 8.93
N ILE A 95 3.93 -6.33 7.64
CA ILE A 95 3.49 -5.46 6.57
C ILE A 95 2.31 -6.12 5.87
N PHE A 96 1.17 -5.44 5.85
CA PHE A 96 -0.04 -5.92 5.19
C PHE A 96 -0.29 -5.09 3.95
N LEU A 97 -0.61 -5.76 2.85
CA LEU A 97 -0.95 -5.11 1.59
C LEU A 97 -2.41 -5.36 1.23
N ILE A 98 -3.06 -4.35 0.70
CA ILE A 98 -4.35 -4.45 0.01
C ILE A 98 -4.23 -3.70 -1.33
N GLY A 99 -5.14 -3.98 -2.26
CA GLY A 99 -5.10 -3.39 -3.59
C GLY A 99 -4.16 -4.12 -4.52
N GLY A 100 -3.87 -3.52 -5.66
CA GLY A 100 -3.00 -4.10 -6.68
C GLY A 100 -3.57 -5.35 -7.34
N GLU A 101 -4.87 -5.61 -7.20
CA GLU A 101 -5.52 -6.80 -7.75
C GLU A 101 -5.90 -6.56 -9.22
N GLU A 102 -5.92 -7.66 -9.99
CA GLU A 102 -6.45 -7.68 -11.35
C GLU A 102 -5.99 -6.50 -12.19
N GLY A 103 -4.75 -6.40 -12.48
CA GLY A 103 -4.21 -5.38 -13.37
C GLY A 103 -3.69 -6.03 -14.65
N GLU A 104 -3.02 -5.23 -15.44
CA GLU A 104 -2.23 -5.77 -16.53
C GLU A 104 -1.20 -6.75 -15.98
N VAL A 105 -0.93 -7.80 -16.73
CA VAL A 105 0.01 -8.86 -16.33
C VAL A 105 1.36 -8.26 -15.93
N ASP A 106 1.84 -7.28 -16.68
CA ASP A 106 3.11 -6.61 -16.39
C ASP A 106 3.11 -5.93 -15.02
N HIS A 107 1.99 -5.31 -14.64
CA HIS A 107 1.85 -4.65 -13.35
C HIS A 107 1.89 -5.66 -12.20
N LEU A 108 1.16 -6.78 -12.34
CA LEU A 108 1.17 -7.85 -11.35
C LEU A 108 2.57 -8.45 -11.19
N PHE A 109 3.26 -8.73 -12.29
CA PHE A 109 4.63 -9.21 -12.25
C PHE A 109 5.57 -8.23 -11.56
N SER A 110 5.39 -6.94 -11.80
CA SER A 110 6.19 -5.90 -11.15
C SER A 110 6.01 -5.94 -9.63
N ILE A 111 4.78 -6.06 -9.16
CA ILE A 111 4.49 -6.15 -7.72
C ILE A 111 5.12 -7.43 -7.14
N PHE A 112 4.89 -8.59 -7.76
CA PHE A 112 5.44 -9.85 -7.29
C PHE A 112 6.97 -9.83 -7.27
N SER A 113 7.60 -9.32 -8.32
CA SER A 113 9.06 -9.20 -8.40
C SER A 113 9.61 -8.33 -7.26
N LEU A 114 8.97 -7.20 -7.01
CA LEU A 114 9.40 -6.29 -5.97
C LEU A 114 9.28 -6.93 -4.59
N VAL A 115 8.17 -7.59 -4.32
CA VAL A 115 7.93 -8.25 -3.03
C VAL A 115 8.89 -9.40 -2.81
N THR A 116 9.12 -10.24 -3.83
CA THR A 116 10.00 -11.41 -3.70
C THR A 116 11.48 -11.02 -3.52
N ASN A 117 11.86 -9.83 -4.01
CA ASN A 117 13.21 -9.29 -3.83
C ASN A 117 13.35 -8.44 -2.56
N PHE A 118 12.26 -8.17 -1.87
CA PHE A 118 12.28 -7.43 -0.62
C PHE A 118 12.93 -8.29 0.47
N GLU A 119 13.91 -7.73 1.18
CA GLU A 119 14.69 -8.47 2.17
C GLU A 119 13.82 -9.11 3.27
N TYR A 120 12.74 -8.44 3.64
CA TYR A 120 11.83 -8.88 4.69
C TYR A 120 10.49 -9.36 4.14
N ALA A 121 10.51 -10.01 2.98
CA ALA A 121 9.30 -10.52 2.34
C ALA A 121 8.48 -11.45 3.23
N GLU A 122 9.12 -12.20 4.12
CA GLU A 122 8.43 -13.09 5.05
C GLU A 122 7.55 -12.35 6.07
N ASN A 123 7.80 -11.05 6.27
CA ASN A 123 6.99 -10.21 7.15
C ASN A 123 5.79 -9.60 6.44
N LEU A 124 5.61 -9.91 5.15
CA LEU A 124 4.61 -9.29 4.30
C LEU A 124 3.46 -10.25 4.03
N THR A 125 2.23 -9.75 4.18
CA THR A 125 0.99 -10.47 3.92
C THR A 125 0.18 -9.65 2.94
N TRP A 126 -0.26 -10.24 1.82
CA TRP A 126 -1.08 -9.57 0.84
C TRP A 126 -2.49 -10.16 0.84
N PHE A 127 -3.47 -9.35 1.20
CA PHE A 127 -4.87 -9.71 1.07
C PHE A 127 -5.32 -9.43 -0.35
N TYR A 128 -5.36 -10.49 -1.15
CA TYR A 128 -5.65 -10.45 -2.58
C TYR A 128 -6.98 -11.13 -2.85
N GLN A 129 -8.01 -10.36 -3.19
CA GLN A 129 -9.37 -10.87 -3.35
C GLN A 129 -9.82 -11.61 -2.07
N GLU A 130 -10.23 -12.85 -2.17
CA GLU A 130 -10.61 -13.69 -1.02
C GLU A 130 -9.44 -14.51 -0.47
N LYS A 131 -8.23 -14.26 -0.97
CA LYS A 131 -7.03 -15.03 -0.65
C LYS A 131 -6.07 -14.24 0.22
N THR A 132 -5.29 -14.97 0.99
CA THR A 132 -4.16 -14.41 1.72
C THR A 132 -2.88 -14.95 1.11
N ILE A 133 -2.02 -14.08 0.62
CA ILE A 133 -0.75 -14.45 0.01
C ILE A 133 0.36 -14.19 1.02
N LEU A 134 1.11 -15.23 1.35
CA LEU A 134 2.27 -15.18 2.23
C LEU A 134 3.52 -15.47 1.42
N PHE A 135 4.61 -14.80 1.77
CA PHE A 135 5.89 -14.96 1.11
C PHE A 135 6.86 -15.68 2.05
N ARG A 136 7.45 -16.77 1.60
CA ARG A 136 8.34 -17.58 2.41
C ARG A 136 9.66 -17.80 1.68
N LYS A 137 10.75 -17.76 2.45
CA LYS A 137 12.08 -18.16 1.95
C LYS A 137 12.18 -19.68 1.99
N ASN A 138 12.77 -20.22 0.96
CA ASN A 138 13.12 -21.66 0.93
C ASN A 138 14.42 -21.91 1.70
#